data_6bdb91d26ee8ef2e365317d61738c31a
#
_entry.id   6bdb91d26ee8ef2e365317d61738c31a
#
_cell.length_a   1.000
_cell.length_b   1.000
_cell.length_c   1.000
_cell.angle_alpha   90.00
_cell.angle_beta   90.00
_cell.angle_gamma   90.00
#
_symmetry.space_group_name_H-M   'P 1'
#
loop_
_entity.id
_entity.type
_entity.pdbx_description
1 polymer ?
#
loop_
_entity_poly.entity_id
_entity_poly.type
_entity_poly.pdbx_seq_one_letter_code
_entity_poly.pdbx_strand_id
1 'polypeptide(L)'
;MDIVHPAAKTLVDIAKSQDNEVGDGTTSVVIFAGELLKESKSFIEEGMHSQVIIKGYREAMTKCIERIREVSVKIGDKDQVEKRNILRKCAETSLNSKIISKYKEFFSEMVVNAVEHLESDLDKNFIGIKKVTGGSVTDSFLVEGVAFKKTFSYAGFE
;
A
#
# COMPACT_ATOMS: atom_id res chain seq x y z
N MET A 1 8.02 19.53 -2.53
CA MET A 1 8.60 19.72 -3.87
C MET A 1 7.50 20.23 -4.78
N ASP A 2 7.60 21.46 -5.27
CA ASP A 2 6.56 22.05 -6.11
C ASP A 2 6.79 21.64 -7.57
N ILE A 3 5.91 20.79 -8.08
CA ILE A 3 5.95 20.33 -9.46
C ILE A 3 5.12 21.29 -10.30
N VAL A 4 5.77 21.99 -11.25
CA VAL A 4 5.16 23.03 -12.07
C VAL A 4 4.50 22.45 -13.32
N HIS A 5 5.11 21.43 -13.94
CA HIS A 5 4.64 20.89 -15.21
C HIS A 5 3.31 20.14 -15.10
N PRO A 6 2.27 20.46 -15.88
CA PRO A 6 0.94 19.85 -15.74
C PRO A 6 0.92 18.32 -15.89
N ALA A 7 1.62 17.76 -16.87
CA ALA A 7 1.71 16.30 -17.05
C ALA A 7 2.40 15.61 -15.87
N ALA A 8 3.42 16.26 -15.27
CA ALA A 8 4.05 15.72 -14.08
C ALA A 8 3.12 15.77 -12.86
N LYS A 9 2.27 16.78 -12.74
CA LYS A 9 1.21 16.81 -11.72
C LYS A 9 0.26 15.63 -11.86
N THR A 10 -0.16 15.30 -13.07
CA THR A 10 -1.03 14.12 -13.31
C THR A 10 -0.38 12.83 -12.85
N LEU A 11 0.93 12.63 -13.09
CA LEU A 11 1.66 11.45 -12.58
C LEU A 11 1.73 11.43 -11.05
N VAL A 12 1.89 12.59 -10.42
CA VAL A 12 1.84 12.71 -8.95
C VAL A 12 0.46 12.36 -8.41
N ASP A 13 -0.60 12.80 -9.08
CA ASP A 13 -1.98 12.49 -8.67
C ASP A 13 -2.29 11.00 -8.81
N ILE A 14 -1.76 10.33 -9.85
CA ILE A 14 -1.81 8.87 -9.99
C ILE A 14 -1.10 8.19 -8.82
N ALA A 15 0.10 8.66 -8.46
CA ALA A 15 0.84 8.12 -7.32
C ALA A 15 0.10 8.31 -5.98
N LYS A 16 -0.52 9.48 -5.77
CA LYS A 16 -1.34 9.75 -4.59
C LYS A 16 -2.58 8.88 -4.53
N SER A 17 -3.24 8.64 -5.67
CA SER A 17 -4.38 7.73 -5.73
C SER A 17 -3.97 6.31 -5.32
N GLN A 18 -2.83 5.82 -5.82
CA GLN A 18 -2.28 4.53 -5.42
C GLN A 18 -1.98 4.48 -3.92
N ASP A 19 -1.40 5.55 -3.36
CA ASP A 19 -1.10 5.64 -1.93
C ASP A 19 -2.36 5.60 -1.07
N ASN A 20 -3.41 6.29 -1.48
CA ASN A 20 -4.68 6.33 -0.76
C ASN A 20 -5.40 4.98 -0.76
N GLU A 21 -5.38 4.26 -1.89
CA GLU A 21 -6.10 3.00 -2.06
C GLU A 21 -5.36 1.80 -1.45
N VAL A 22 -4.04 1.74 -1.64
CA VAL A 22 -3.23 0.56 -1.30
C VAL A 22 -2.14 0.89 -0.27
N GLY A 23 -1.60 2.11 -0.25
CA GLY A 23 -0.50 2.51 0.62
C GLY A 23 0.88 1.99 0.19
N ASP A 24 0.98 1.31 -0.95
CA ASP A 24 2.22 0.77 -1.50
C ASP A 24 2.22 0.80 -3.04
N GLY A 25 3.38 0.62 -3.66
CA GLY A 25 3.51 0.57 -5.11
C GLY A 25 3.45 1.94 -5.81
N THR A 26 3.56 3.05 -5.09
CA THR A 26 3.52 4.41 -5.65
C THR A 26 4.60 4.66 -6.69
N THR A 27 5.82 4.20 -6.45
CA THR A 27 6.93 4.28 -7.41
C THR A 27 6.68 3.35 -8.60
N SER A 28 6.18 2.14 -8.36
CA SER A 28 5.91 1.16 -9.42
C SER A 28 4.86 1.65 -10.41
N VAL A 29 3.79 2.29 -9.94
CA VAL A 29 2.73 2.81 -10.82
C VAL A 29 3.24 3.97 -11.68
N VAL A 30 4.12 4.83 -11.15
CA VAL A 30 4.71 5.94 -11.92
C VAL A 30 5.67 5.41 -12.99
N ILE A 31 6.52 4.44 -12.65
CA ILE A 31 7.44 3.80 -13.60
C ILE A 31 6.63 3.11 -14.71
N PHE A 32 5.59 2.36 -14.35
CA PHE A 32 4.73 1.68 -15.31
C PHE A 32 4.03 2.66 -16.25
N ALA A 33 3.47 3.75 -15.72
CA ALA A 33 2.90 4.82 -16.55
C ALA A 33 3.94 5.46 -17.47
N GLY A 34 5.17 5.67 -16.97
CA GLY A 34 6.29 6.20 -17.77
C GLY A 34 6.68 5.29 -18.92
N GLU A 35 6.77 3.98 -18.69
CA GLU A 35 7.08 3.00 -19.76
C GLU A 35 5.95 2.92 -20.79
N LEU A 36 4.68 2.94 -20.40
CA LEU A 36 3.56 2.97 -21.34
C LEU A 36 3.59 4.23 -22.23
N LEU A 37 3.92 5.39 -21.66
CA LEU A 37 4.07 6.63 -22.42
C LEU A 37 5.27 6.58 -23.37
N LYS A 38 6.38 6.02 -22.93
CA LYS A 38 7.59 5.85 -23.75
C LYS A 38 7.31 4.95 -24.95
N GLU A 39 6.67 3.80 -24.73
CA GLU A 39 6.28 2.90 -25.83
C GLU A 39 5.26 3.54 -26.78
N SER A 40 4.39 4.42 -26.30
CA SER A 40 3.44 5.14 -27.15
C SER A 40 4.08 6.17 -28.06
N LYS A 41 5.28 6.65 -27.73
CA LYS A 41 5.93 7.78 -28.42
C LYS A 41 6.19 7.46 -29.89
N SER A 42 6.75 6.30 -30.21
CA SER A 42 7.05 5.88 -31.58
C SER A 42 5.81 5.86 -32.46
N PHE A 43 4.70 5.33 -31.96
CA PHE A 43 3.44 5.29 -32.70
C PHE A 43 2.86 6.67 -32.99
N ILE A 44 3.02 7.62 -32.06
CA ILE A 44 2.58 9.01 -32.26
C ILE A 44 3.48 9.70 -33.32
N GLU A 45 4.78 9.48 -33.25
CA GLU A 45 5.75 10.03 -34.23
C GLU A 45 5.54 9.45 -35.62
N GLU A 46 5.07 8.22 -35.74
CA GLU A 46 4.66 7.58 -37.01
C GLU A 46 3.29 8.07 -37.52
N GLY A 47 2.61 8.97 -36.80
CA GLY A 47 1.34 9.58 -37.21
C GLY A 47 0.09 8.85 -36.71
N MET A 48 0.22 7.88 -35.84
CA MET A 48 -0.94 7.21 -35.23
C MET A 48 -1.69 8.18 -34.31
N HIS A 49 -3.00 8.25 -34.47
CA HIS A 49 -3.83 9.12 -33.63
C HIS A 49 -3.89 8.60 -32.17
N SER A 50 -3.69 9.49 -31.19
CA SER A 50 -3.65 9.15 -29.77
C SER A 50 -4.88 8.38 -29.26
N GLN A 51 -6.06 8.62 -29.81
CA GLN A 51 -7.30 7.90 -29.46
C GLN A 51 -7.24 6.41 -29.81
N VAL A 52 -6.51 6.02 -30.85
CA VAL A 52 -6.32 4.60 -31.20
C VAL A 52 -5.47 3.91 -30.12
N ILE A 53 -4.40 4.56 -29.68
CA ILE A 53 -3.52 4.08 -28.63
C ILE A 53 -4.29 3.93 -27.30
N ILE A 54 -5.06 4.97 -26.94
CA ILE A 54 -5.89 4.95 -25.73
C ILE A 54 -6.91 3.81 -25.77
N LYS A 55 -7.55 3.56 -26.92
CA LYS A 55 -8.47 2.43 -27.08
C LYS A 55 -7.76 1.10 -26.87
N GLY A 56 -6.57 0.92 -27.48
CA GLY A 56 -5.76 -0.28 -27.29
C GLY A 56 -5.39 -0.53 -25.84
N TYR A 57 -4.96 0.51 -25.12
CA TYR A 57 -4.65 0.39 -23.68
C TYR A 57 -5.87 0.03 -22.83
N ARG A 58 -7.05 0.57 -23.13
CA ARG A 58 -8.28 0.19 -22.42
C ARG A 58 -8.65 -1.29 -22.62
N GLU A 59 -8.54 -1.78 -23.85
CA GLU A 59 -8.78 -3.19 -24.16
C GLU A 59 -7.74 -4.10 -23.47
N ALA A 60 -6.47 -3.72 -23.51
CA ALA A 60 -5.40 -4.43 -22.81
C ALA A 60 -5.62 -4.46 -21.30
N MET A 61 -5.99 -3.32 -20.69
CA MET A 61 -6.29 -3.21 -19.27
C MET A 61 -7.39 -4.20 -18.86
N THR A 62 -8.49 -4.28 -19.62
CA THR A 62 -9.59 -5.20 -19.32
C THR A 62 -9.10 -6.64 -19.29
N LYS A 63 -8.36 -7.07 -20.33
CA LYS A 63 -7.77 -8.41 -20.41
C LYS A 63 -6.77 -8.71 -19.28
N CYS A 64 -5.95 -7.72 -18.92
CA CYS A 64 -5.01 -7.86 -17.80
C CYS A 64 -5.74 -8.06 -16.46
N ILE A 65 -6.80 -7.30 -16.21
CA ILE A 65 -7.59 -7.43 -14.98
C ILE A 65 -8.27 -8.81 -14.91
N GLU A 66 -8.86 -9.28 -16.02
CA GLU A 66 -9.43 -10.62 -16.11
C GLU A 66 -8.38 -11.68 -15.78
N ARG A 67 -7.20 -11.58 -16.40
CA ARG A 67 -6.11 -12.53 -16.16
C ARG A 67 -5.59 -12.50 -14.73
N ILE A 68 -5.44 -11.34 -14.14
CA ILE A 68 -5.04 -11.20 -12.73
C ILE A 68 -6.05 -11.90 -11.82
N ARG A 69 -7.34 -11.73 -12.07
CA ARG A 69 -8.39 -12.41 -11.29
C ARG A 69 -8.35 -13.93 -11.43
N GLU A 70 -8.07 -14.45 -12.63
CA GLU A 70 -7.94 -15.89 -12.86
C GLU A 70 -6.75 -16.50 -12.11
N VAL A 71 -5.60 -15.81 -12.07
CA VAL A 71 -4.39 -16.32 -11.40
C VAL A 71 -4.33 -15.98 -9.91
N SER A 72 -5.24 -15.16 -9.41
CA SER A 72 -5.28 -14.76 -8.02
C SER A 72 -5.65 -15.92 -7.10
N VAL A 73 -4.97 -16.00 -5.95
CA VAL A 73 -5.26 -16.99 -4.92
C VAL A 73 -6.35 -16.45 -3.99
N LYS A 74 -7.48 -17.16 -3.91
CA LYS A 74 -8.55 -16.83 -2.97
C LYS A 74 -8.16 -17.24 -1.55
N ILE A 75 -8.16 -16.29 -0.63
CA ILE A 75 -7.76 -16.50 0.77
C ILE A 75 -8.97 -16.87 1.64
N GLY A 76 -10.18 -16.46 1.23
CA GLY A 76 -11.41 -16.63 2.02
C GLY A 76 -11.77 -18.07 2.37
N ASP A 77 -11.42 -19.02 1.50
CA ASP A 77 -11.77 -20.44 1.63
C ASP A 77 -10.72 -21.24 2.43
N LYS A 78 -9.65 -20.60 2.92
CA LYS A 78 -8.55 -21.24 3.63
C LYS A 78 -8.80 -21.27 5.14
N ASP A 79 -8.15 -22.23 5.81
CA ASP A 79 -8.19 -22.28 7.27
C ASP A 79 -7.51 -21.02 7.88
N GLN A 80 -7.80 -20.76 9.16
CA GLN A 80 -7.32 -19.55 9.86
C GLN A 80 -5.79 -19.47 9.92
N VAL A 81 -5.12 -20.62 10.07
CA VAL A 81 -3.66 -20.68 10.17
C VAL A 81 -3.02 -20.36 8.82
N GLU A 82 -3.55 -20.96 7.74
CA GLU A 82 -3.06 -20.71 6.38
C GLU A 82 -3.32 -19.27 5.96
N LYS A 83 -4.52 -18.75 6.27
CA LYS A 83 -4.89 -17.35 6.01
C LYS A 83 -3.91 -16.39 6.69
N ARG A 84 -3.65 -16.58 7.99
CA ARG A 84 -2.71 -15.74 8.74
C ARG A 84 -1.29 -15.82 8.17
N ASN A 85 -0.82 -16.99 7.78
CA ASN A 85 0.49 -17.17 7.15
C ASN A 85 0.60 -16.41 5.82
N ILE A 86 -0.45 -16.40 5.00
CA ILE A 86 -0.47 -15.66 3.74
C ILE A 86 -0.46 -14.15 4.02
N LEU A 87 -1.28 -13.66 4.96
CA LEU A 87 -1.30 -12.25 5.35
C LEU A 87 0.07 -11.78 5.84
N ARG A 88 0.74 -12.60 6.68
CA ARG A 88 2.09 -12.30 7.14
C ARG A 88 3.08 -12.19 5.98
N LYS A 89 3.07 -13.13 5.03
CA LYS A 89 3.93 -13.07 3.84
C LYS A 89 3.65 -11.84 2.96
N CYS A 90 2.39 -11.44 2.83
CA CYS A 90 2.03 -10.20 2.13
C CYS A 90 2.63 -8.97 2.84
N ALA A 91 2.48 -8.89 4.16
CA ALA A 91 3.07 -7.81 4.95
C ALA A 91 4.62 -7.80 4.85
N GLU A 92 5.28 -8.95 4.96
CA GLU A 92 6.74 -9.08 4.78
C GLU A 92 7.19 -8.59 3.39
N THR A 93 6.41 -8.89 2.35
CA THR A 93 6.71 -8.46 0.97
C THR A 93 6.67 -6.94 0.86
N SER A 94 5.64 -6.29 1.41
CA SER A 94 5.53 -4.83 1.43
C SER A 94 6.64 -4.18 2.26
N LEU A 95 7.07 -4.81 3.35
CA LEU A 95 8.13 -4.29 4.22
C LEU A 95 9.54 -4.43 3.63
N ASN A 96 9.77 -5.30 2.64
CA ASN A 96 11.07 -5.49 2.01
C ASN A 96 11.65 -4.20 1.39
N SER A 97 10.81 -3.31 0.89
CA SER A 97 11.20 -2.03 0.28
C SER A 97 11.29 -0.86 1.27
N LYS A 98 11.09 -1.11 2.57
CA LYS A 98 11.05 -0.08 3.61
C LYS A 98 12.32 -0.06 4.46
N ILE A 99 12.54 1.02 5.19
CA ILE A 99 13.68 1.20 6.10
C ILE A 99 13.75 0.07 7.15
N ILE A 100 12.60 -0.46 7.55
CA ILE A 100 12.46 -1.53 8.54
C ILE A 100 12.58 -2.95 7.96
N SER A 101 13.07 -3.10 6.74
CA SER A 101 13.18 -4.41 6.07
C SER A 101 13.97 -5.46 6.87
N LYS A 102 14.95 -5.04 7.69
CA LYS A 102 15.70 -5.92 8.59
C LYS A 102 14.86 -6.51 9.74
N TYR A 103 13.74 -5.88 10.07
CA TYR A 103 12.84 -6.26 11.15
C TYR A 103 11.46 -6.69 10.62
N LYS A 104 11.39 -7.09 9.35
CA LYS A 104 10.13 -7.39 8.66
C LYS A 104 9.31 -8.50 9.33
N GLU A 105 9.95 -9.52 9.90
CA GLU A 105 9.26 -10.61 10.60
C GLU A 105 8.55 -10.10 11.86
N PHE A 106 9.22 -9.24 12.63
CA PHE A 106 8.66 -8.62 13.81
C PHE A 106 7.47 -7.70 13.48
N PHE A 107 7.64 -6.82 12.50
CA PHE A 107 6.58 -5.87 12.12
C PHE A 107 5.45 -6.51 11.33
N SER A 108 5.70 -7.56 10.54
CA SER A 108 4.63 -8.26 9.82
C SER A 108 3.64 -8.92 10.77
N GLU A 109 4.13 -9.52 11.85
CA GLU A 109 3.28 -10.10 12.90
C GLU A 109 2.43 -9.02 13.59
N MET A 110 3.06 -7.89 13.96
CA MET A 110 2.37 -6.76 14.58
C MET A 110 1.30 -6.16 13.65
N VAL A 111 1.59 -6.00 12.36
CA VAL A 111 0.64 -5.46 11.37
C VAL A 111 -0.54 -6.41 11.19
N VAL A 112 -0.29 -7.72 11.06
CA VAL A 112 -1.37 -8.71 10.91
C VAL A 112 -2.26 -8.69 12.14
N ASN A 113 -1.70 -8.68 13.35
CA ASN A 113 -2.46 -8.57 14.59
C ASN A 113 -3.34 -7.30 14.61
N ALA A 114 -2.77 -6.14 14.26
CA ALA A 114 -3.51 -4.89 14.23
C ALA A 114 -4.67 -4.92 13.23
N VAL A 115 -4.48 -5.51 12.05
CA VAL A 115 -5.52 -5.60 11.02
C VAL A 115 -6.60 -6.61 11.38
N GLU A 116 -6.25 -7.73 12.04
CA GLU A 116 -7.22 -8.73 12.49
C GLU A 116 -8.20 -8.20 13.56
N HIS A 117 -7.83 -7.11 14.24
CA HIS A 117 -8.72 -6.43 15.21
C HIS A 117 -9.69 -5.43 14.55
N LEU A 118 -9.53 -5.15 13.25
CA LEU A 118 -10.46 -4.28 12.52
C LEU A 118 -11.76 -5.04 12.21
N GLU A 119 -12.86 -4.31 12.19
CA GLU A 119 -14.15 -4.82 11.75
C GLU A 119 -14.17 -5.08 10.24
N SER A 120 -15.33 -5.50 9.73
CA SER A 120 -15.50 -5.93 8.33
C SER A 120 -15.19 -4.86 7.27
N ASP A 121 -15.23 -3.59 7.64
CA ASP A 121 -14.91 -2.47 6.76
C ASP A 121 -13.41 -2.22 6.59
N LEU A 122 -12.57 -2.85 7.45
CA LEU A 122 -11.12 -2.77 7.45
C LEU A 122 -10.58 -1.33 7.39
N ASP A 123 -11.27 -0.37 8.02
CA ASP A 123 -10.85 1.02 8.01
C ASP A 123 -9.58 1.23 8.84
N LYS A 124 -8.46 1.48 8.14
CA LYS A 124 -7.14 1.75 8.73
C LYS A 124 -7.10 2.95 9.68
N ASN A 125 -8.09 3.87 9.61
CA ASN A 125 -8.15 5.04 10.47
C ASN A 125 -8.40 4.68 11.95
N PHE A 126 -8.91 3.47 12.22
CA PHE A 126 -9.05 2.95 13.59
C PHE A 126 -7.73 2.44 14.17
N ILE A 127 -6.66 2.30 13.37
CA ILE A 127 -5.33 1.95 13.88
C ILE A 127 -4.57 3.23 14.23
N GLY A 128 -4.51 3.57 15.51
CA GLY A 128 -3.75 4.71 15.99
C GLY A 128 -2.24 4.45 16.01
N ILE A 129 -1.46 5.28 15.32
CA ILE A 129 0.01 5.19 15.34
C ILE A 129 0.58 6.32 16.18
N LYS A 130 1.27 5.99 17.27
CA LYS A 130 1.99 6.97 18.10
C LYS A 130 3.50 6.79 17.92
N LYS A 131 4.17 7.85 17.51
CA LYS A 131 5.62 7.92 17.45
C LYS A 131 6.16 8.43 18.78
N VAL A 132 7.07 7.66 19.38
CA VAL A 132 7.78 8.01 20.61
C VAL A 132 9.27 8.05 20.30
N THR A 133 9.95 9.13 20.69
CA THR A 133 11.39 9.30 20.48
C THR A 133 12.17 8.58 21.56
N GLY A 134 13.31 7.96 21.19
CA GLY A 134 14.18 7.18 22.08
C GLY A 134 13.92 5.67 21.94
N GLY A 135 14.78 4.87 22.50
CA GLY A 135 14.71 3.41 22.42
C GLY A 135 15.13 2.81 21.09
N SER A 136 14.93 1.50 20.96
CA SER A 136 15.19 0.72 19.75
C SER A 136 13.92 0.61 18.89
N VAL A 137 14.08 0.35 17.61
CA VAL A 137 12.97 0.04 16.69
C VAL A 137 12.17 -1.18 17.18
N THR A 138 12.86 -2.16 17.78
CA THR A 138 12.25 -3.37 18.33
C THR A 138 11.50 -3.17 19.65
N ASP A 139 11.59 -1.98 20.25
CA ASP A 139 10.80 -1.62 21.44
C ASP A 139 9.36 -1.19 21.08
N SER A 140 9.04 -1.15 19.78
CA SER A 140 7.68 -0.91 19.29
C SER A 140 6.76 -2.06 19.69
N PHE A 141 5.54 -1.74 20.08
CA PHE A 141 4.55 -2.75 20.48
C PHE A 141 3.13 -2.32 20.07
N LEU A 142 2.27 -3.31 19.93
CA LEU A 142 0.84 -3.13 19.69
C LEU A 142 0.11 -3.06 21.03
N VAL A 143 -0.75 -2.07 21.19
CA VAL A 143 -1.70 -1.99 22.30
C VAL A 143 -3.06 -2.45 21.82
N GLU A 144 -3.54 -3.56 22.33
CA GLU A 144 -4.89 -4.09 22.04
C GLU A 144 -5.91 -3.34 22.92
N GLY A 145 -6.22 -2.11 22.53
CA GLY A 145 -7.11 -1.24 23.30
C GLY A 145 -6.93 0.23 22.97
N VAL A 146 -7.31 1.09 23.89
CA VAL A 146 -7.28 2.54 23.70
C VAL A 146 -6.10 3.16 24.44
N ALA A 147 -5.24 3.87 23.70
CA ALA A 147 -4.12 4.61 24.25
C ALA A 147 -4.47 6.09 24.47
N PHE A 148 -4.40 6.56 25.68
CA PHE A 148 -4.64 7.97 26.03
C PHE A 148 -3.33 8.74 26.10
N LYS A 149 -3.33 9.98 25.57
CA LYS A 149 -2.21 10.91 25.68
C LYS A 149 -2.19 11.68 27.01
N LYS A 150 -2.95 11.22 28.01
CA LYS A 150 -3.09 11.89 29.30
C LYS A 150 -2.56 11.00 30.40
N THR A 151 -2.01 11.63 31.43
CA THR A 151 -1.64 10.99 32.70
C THR A 151 -2.64 11.41 33.78
N PHE A 152 -2.50 10.84 34.97
CA PHE A 152 -3.26 11.27 36.14
C PHE A 152 -3.05 12.76 36.44
N SER A 153 -4.10 13.44 36.89
CA SER A 153 -4.12 14.90 37.07
C SER A 153 -3.25 15.38 38.23
N TYR A 154 -2.93 14.53 39.19
CA TYR A 154 -2.01 14.82 40.30
C TYR A 154 -1.38 13.56 40.88
N ALA A 155 -0.24 13.74 41.60
CA ALA A 155 0.42 12.67 42.31
C ALA A 155 -0.43 12.23 43.54
N GLY A 156 -0.76 10.95 43.62
CA GLY A 156 -1.63 10.39 44.65
C GLY A 156 -2.90 9.73 44.14
N PHE A 157 -3.07 9.68 42.82
CA PHE A 157 -3.99 8.76 42.13
C PHE A 157 -3.25 7.44 41.95
N GLU A 158 -3.26 6.60 42.96
CA GLU A 158 -2.80 5.20 42.89
C GLU A 158 -3.97 4.25 42.71
#